data_994977546411e8b59ac09c426402a3bc
#
_entry.id   994977546411e8b59ac09c426402a3bc
#
_cell.length_a   1.000
_cell.length_b   1.000
_cell.length_c   1.000
_cell.angle_alpha   90.00
_cell.angle_beta   90.00
_cell.angle_gamma   90.00
#
_symmetry.space_group_name_H-M   'P 1'
#
loop_
_entity.id
_entity.type
_entity.pdbx_description
1 polymer ?
#
loop_
_entity_poly.entity_id
_entity_poly.type
_entity_poly.pdbx_seq_one_letter_code
_entity_poly.pdbx_strand_id
1 'polypeptide(L)'
;MRTYRPRGAAYTATSRDRRRGNQRLVAHDFKRIDVLSDSTGETAEKVVRAAMLQFPHSGAQLRLHTRVRTKEAARPILERAGREGALVVFTVVSPELREYIHAASYELRVEALDLIGSLIGKLTVYLDRQPINTPSGMLPLSDEYFRRIEAVEFTVKSDDGKEPRNLKKADLLLVGVSRTSKTPLSTLLAQRGLKVANLPIVLGVPPPPELEEANQERIVGLTIGLEPLVEIRKARLKQLGMSVDANYGLKDQVKAELEYAQNIFATHPGWPVIDVTGRAIEETAVIILESLKEREEAKAIAKQIV
;
A
#
# COMPACT_ATOMS: atom_id res chain seq x y z
N MET A 1 -17.22 -60.72 30.63
CA MET A 1 -16.75 -60.50 32.02
C MET A 1 -16.87 -59.05 32.39
N ARG A 2 -17.63 -58.81 33.44
CA ARG A 2 -17.90 -57.64 34.27
C ARG A 2 -18.01 -56.26 33.58
N THR A 3 -19.28 -55.92 33.42
CA THR A 3 -19.88 -54.60 33.27
C THR A 3 -19.66 -53.73 34.52
N TYR A 4 -19.28 -52.44 34.35
CA TYR A 4 -19.35 -51.46 35.43
C TYR A 4 -20.29 -50.32 35.02
N ARG A 5 -21.42 -50.20 35.76
CA ARG A 5 -22.32 -49.04 35.73
C ARG A 5 -21.96 -48.12 36.90
N PRO A 6 -21.91 -46.79 36.77
CA PRO A 6 -22.08 -45.92 37.92
C PRO A 6 -23.53 -45.38 38.03
N ARG A 7 -23.96 -45.31 39.26
CA ARG A 7 -25.27 -44.86 39.74
C ARG A 7 -25.42 -43.35 39.60
N GLY A 8 -26.62 -42.93 39.27
CA GLY A 8 -27.05 -41.52 39.29
C GLY A 8 -27.22 -41.02 40.71
N ALA A 9 -26.91 -39.73 40.89
CA ALA A 9 -27.38 -38.93 42.00
C ALA A 9 -28.05 -37.68 41.43
N ALA A 10 -29.36 -37.64 41.59
CA ALA A 10 -30.16 -36.46 41.33
C ALA A 10 -29.87 -35.41 42.43
N TYR A 11 -29.44 -34.23 42.00
CA TYR A 11 -29.40 -33.07 42.89
C TYR A 11 -30.50 -32.11 42.44
N THR A 12 -31.51 -31.98 43.28
CA THR A 12 -32.60 -31.02 43.18
C THR A 12 -32.03 -29.64 43.48
N ALA A 13 -31.99 -28.76 42.50
CA ALA A 13 -31.63 -27.34 42.69
C ALA A 13 -32.85 -26.58 43.19
N THR A 14 -32.77 -26.10 44.43
CA THR A 14 -33.73 -25.16 45.05
C THR A 14 -33.48 -23.74 44.44
N SER A 15 -34.59 -23.21 43.94
CA SER A 15 -34.74 -21.86 43.47
C SER A 15 -34.55 -20.78 44.58
N ARG A 16 -33.37 -20.21 44.73
CA ARG A 16 -33.16 -18.92 45.41
C ARG A 16 -31.68 -18.51 45.32
N ASP A 17 -31.27 -18.06 44.13
CA ASP A 17 -30.13 -17.14 44.04
C ASP A 17 -30.12 -16.43 42.66
N ARG A 18 -31.21 -15.74 42.39
CA ARG A 18 -31.22 -14.73 41.31
C ARG A 18 -31.02 -13.36 42.01
N ARG A 19 -29.81 -12.86 41.98
CA ARG A 19 -29.43 -11.42 41.94
C ARG A 19 -28.03 -11.25 42.50
N ARG A 20 -27.06 -11.25 41.60
CA ARG A 20 -25.80 -10.48 41.63
C ARG A 20 -24.82 -11.12 40.63
N GLY A 21 -25.23 -11.19 39.38
CA GLY A 21 -24.30 -11.38 38.25
C GLY A 21 -23.56 -10.06 38.02
N ASN A 22 -22.48 -9.87 38.77
CA ASN A 22 -21.48 -8.87 38.45
C ASN A 22 -20.86 -9.29 37.12
N GLN A 23 -21.36 -8.74 36.02
CA GLN A 23 -20.63 -8.75 34.76
C GLN A 23 -19.33 -7.97 34.98
N ARG A 24 -18.29 -8.65 35.46
CA ARG A 24 -16.94 -8.25 35.19
C ARG A 24 -16.80 -8.25 33.66
N LEU A 25 -16.94 -7.09 33.04
CA LEU A 25 -16.38 -6.81 31.74
C LEU A 25 -14.95 -7.34 31.80
N VAL A 26 -14.68 -8.45 31.12
CA VAL A 26 -13.32 -8.90 30.87
C VAL A 26 -12.71 -7.76 30.09
N ALA A 27 -11.93 -6.92 30.75
CA ALA A 27 -11.09 -5.95 30.08
C ALA A 27 -10.18 -6.80 29.20
N HIS A 28 -10.46 -6.83 27.91
CA HIS A 28 -9.51 -7.37 26.94
C HIS A 28 -8.24 -6.56 27.13
N ASP A 29 -7.23 -7.20 27.68
CA ASP A 29 -5.90 -6.62 27.89
C ASP A 29 -5.25 -6.48 26.51
N PHE A 30 -5.72 -5.48 25.76
CA PHE A 30 -5.21 -5.19 24.43
C PHE A 30 -3.78 -4.71 24.56
N LYS A 31 -2.84 -5.47 24.04
CA LYS A 31 -1.44 -5.03 23.93
C LYS A 31 -1.38 -3.76 23.11
N ARG A 32 -0.61 -2.79 23.56
CA ARG A 32 -0.48 -1.48 22.93
C ARG A 32 0.92 -1.27 22.39
N ILE A 33 1.00 -0.63 21.24
CA ILE A 33 2.25 -0.24 20.60
C ILE A 33 2.19 1.26 20.35
N ASP A 34 3.02 2.02 21.04
CA ASP A 34 3.17 3.45 20.85
C ASP A 34 4.30 3.72 19.86
N VAL A 35 3.98 4.32 18.73
CA VAL A 35 4.95 4.70 17.70
C VAL A 35 5.26 6.18 17.83
N LEU A 36 6.51 6.54 18.16
CA LEU A 36 7.00 7.92 18.28
C LEU A 36 7.82 8.29 17.06
N SER A 37 7.59 9.46 16.52
CA SER A 37 8.41 10.04 15.44
C SER A 37 8.57 11.54 15.60
N ASP A 38 9.73 12.06 15.26
CA ASP A 38 10.03 13.49 15.18
C ASP A 38 9.48 14.14 13.88
N SER A 39 8.93 13.33 12.96
CA SER A 39 8.29 13.73 11.71
C SER A 39 6.86 13.17 11.60
N THR A 40 6.46 12.67 10.42
CA THR A 40 5.10 12.13 10.17
C THR A 40 4.84 10.76 10.79
N GLY A 41 5.89 9.99 11.06
CA GLY A 41 5.80 8.65 11.63
C GLY A 41 5.46 7.52 10.64
N GLU A 42 5.28 7.84 9.36
CA GLU A 42 4.89 6.85 8.34
C GLU A 42 5.85 5.67 8.25
N THR A 43 7.16 5.91 8.32
CA THR A 43 8.17 4.84 8.24
C THR A 43 8.02 3.85 9.38
N ALA A 44 7.94 4.34 10.62
CA ALA A 44 7.77 3.49 11.79
C ALA A 44 6.42 2.76 11.75
N GLU A 45 5.36 3.45 11.39
CA GLU A 45 4.03 2.85 11.27
C GLU A 45 4.00 1.71 10.25
N LYS A 46 4.57 1.89 9.07
CA LYS A 46 4.64 0.86 8.02
C LYS A 46 5.44 -0.36 8.48
N VAL A 47 6.59 -0.15 9.14
CA VAL A 47 7.41 -1.26 9.66
C VAL A 47 6.66 -2.03 10.75
N VAL A 48 6.05 -1.34 11.71
CA VAL A 48 5.29 -1.98 12.79
C VAL A 48 4.08 -2.73 12.25
N ARG A 49 3.32 -2.14 11.32
CA ARG A 49 2.18 -2.83 10.68
C ARG A 49 2.62 -4.07 9.92
N ALA A 50 3.72 -4.01 9.16
CA ALA A 50 4.27 -5.17 8.46
C ALA A 50 4.66 -6.30 9.43
N ALA A 51 5.29 -5.95 10.57
CA ALA A 51 5.61 -6.92 11.61
C ALA A 51 4.36 -7.51 12.26
N MET A 52 3.32 -6.68 12.53
CA MET A 52 2.05 -7.14 13.12
C MET A 52 1.30 -8.16 12.26
N LEU A 53 1.48 -8.13 10.93
CA LEU A 53 0.89 -9.13 10.03
C LEU A 53 1.37 -10.56 10.33
N GLN A 54 2.54 -10.72 10.98
CA GLN A 54 3.06 -12.03 11.39
C GLN A 54 2.36 -12.57 12.65
N PHE A 55 1.50 -11.77 13.29
CA PHE A 55 0.78 -12.11 14.52
C PHE A 55 -0.74 -11.94 14.33
N PRO A 56 -1.37 -12.78 13.47
CA PRO A 56 -2.81 -12.69 13.23
C PRO A 56 -3.58 -12.89 14.54
N HIS A 57 -4.64 -12.11 14.73
CA HIS A 57 -5.52 -12.16 15.91
C HIS A 57 -4.86 -11.69 17.22
N SER A 58 -3.71 -11.01 17.19
CA SER A 58 -3.08 -10.49 18.41
C SER A 58 -3.91 -9.45 19.16
N GLY A 59 -4.84 -8.78 18.48
CA GLY A 59 -5.64 -7.69 19.05
C GLY A 59 -4.81 -6.45 19.42
N ALA A 60 -3.53 -6.39 19.06
CA ALA A 60 -2.66 -5.27 19.40
C ALA A 60 -3.14 -3.96 18.74
N GLN A 61 -3.10 -2.87 19.49
CA GLN A 61 -3.51 -1.55 19.03
C GLN A 61 -2.30 -0.64 18.89
N LEU A 62 -2.18 0.02 17.74
CA LEU A 62 -1.13 0.96 17.43
C LEU A 62 -1.62 2.41 17.70
N ARG A 63 -0.81 3.19 18.41
CA ARG A 63 -1.00 4.64 18.58
C ARG A 63 0.20 5.37 18.01
N LEU A 64 -0.06 6.33 17.13
CA LEU A 64 0.95 7.13 16.48
C LEU A 64 1.10 8.49 17.15
N HIS A 65 2.35 8.85 17.51
CA HIS A 65 2.75 10.12 18.09
C HIS A 65 3.74 10.80 17.13
N THR A 66 3.26 11.78 16.41
CA THR A 66 4.03 12.52 15.40
C THR A 66 4.63 13.79 15.96
N ARG A 67 5.69 14.30 15.32
CA ARG A 67 6.35 15.58 15.67
C ARG A 67 6.84 15.65 17.12
N VAL A 68 7.22 14.52 17.70
CA VAL A 68 7.82 14.44 19.03
C VAL A 68 9.28 14.86 18.90
N ARG A 69 9.58 16.12 19.14
CA ARG A 69 10.89 16.74 18.91
C ARG A 69 11.61 17.18 20.16
N THR A 70 10.96 17.13 21.31
CA THR A 70 11.52 17.55 22.60
C THR A 70 11.32 16.50 23.67
N LYS A 71 12.12 16.58 24.74
CA LYS A 71 12.04 15.71 25.91
C LYS A 71 10.68 15.86 26.60
N GLU A 72 10.18 17.08 26.67
CA GLU A 72 8.89 17.44 27.29
C GLU A 72 7.71 16.81 26.55
N ALA A 73 7.81 16.72 25.21
CA ALA A 73 6.80 16.04 24.39
C ALA A 73 6.88 14.51 24.52
N ALA A 74 8.08 13.95 24.66
CA ALA A 74 8.28 12.50 24.78
C ALA A 74 7.88 11.96 26.17
N ARG A 75 8.18 12.67 27.26
CA ARG A 75 7.99 12.22 28.64
C ARG A 75 6.60 11.70 28.95
N PRO A 76 5.50 12.44 28.70
CA PRO A 76 4.15 11.98 29.03
C PRO A 76 3.73 10.72 28.24
N ILE A 77 4.28 10.54 27.02
CA ILE A 77 4.01 9.35 26.20
C ILE A 77 4.67 8.13 26.86
N LEU A 78 5.94 8.24 27.27
CA LEU A 78 6.70 7.18 27.93
C LEU A 78 6.08 6.82 29.31
N GLU A 79 5.67 7.81 30.10
CA GLU A 79 4.98 7.57 31.36
C GLU A 79 3.67 6.82 31.20
N ARG A 80 2.90 7.16 30.17
CA ARG A 80 1.68 6.44 29.84
C ARG A 80 2.00 5.02 29.38
N ALA A 81 2.98 4.85 28.50
CA ALA A 81 3.43 3.53 28.01
C ALA A 81 3.83 2.62 29.19
N GLY A 82 4.56 3.16 30.18
CA GLY A 82 4.94 2.42 31.39
C GLY A 82 3.73 1.98 32.23
N ARG A 83 2.75 2.88 32.43
CA ARG A 83 1.52 2.54 33.15
C ARG A 83 0.66 1.48 32.42
N GLU A 84 0.66 1.50 31.10
CA GLU A 84 -0.17 0.62 30.28
C GLU A 84 0.56 -0.65 29.81
N GLY A 85 1.86 -0.80 30.13
CA GLY A 85 2.67 -1.92 29.67
C GLY A 85 2.81 -1.95 28.12
N ALA A 86 2.83 -0.77 27.50
CA ALA A 86 2.92 -0.66 26.05
C ALA A 86 4.38 -0.80 25.56
N LEU A 87 4.55 -1.39 24.37
CA LEU A 87 5.81 -1.34 23.63
C LEU A 87 5.93 0.04 22.96
N VAL A 88 7.07 0.68 23.10
CA VAL A 88 7.40 1.91 22.39
C VAL A 88 8.31 1.61 21.22
N VAL A 89 7.94 2.04 20.03
CA VAL A 89 8.76 1.92 18.80
C VAL A 89 9.00 3.33 18.27
N PHE A 90 10.24 3.72 18.01
CA PHE A 90 10.47 5.10 17.63
C PHE A 90 11.46 5.29 16.47
N THR A 91 11.24 6.39 15.73
CA THR A 91 12.10 6.90 14.67
C THR A 91 12.41 8.35 14.96
N VAL A 92 13.50 8.60 15.67
CA VAL A 92 13.97 9.94 16.04
C VAL A 92 15.41 10.10 15.57
N VAL A 93 15.71 11.13 14.81
CA VAL A 93 17.06 11.35 14.25
C VAL A 93 17.98 12.13 15.18
N SER A 94 17.45 13.01 16.08
CA SER A 94 18.24 13.73 17.07
C SER A 94 18.91 12.78 18.06
N PRO A 95 20.26 12.79 18.17
CA PRO A 95 20.98 11.95 19.15
C PRO A 95 20.53 12.21 20.59
N GLU A 96 20.38 13.48 20.96
CA GLU A 96 20.04 13.89 22.32
C GLU A 96 18.64 13.40 22.73
N LEU A 97 17.69 13.41 21.79
CA LEU A 97 16.34 12.94 22.05
C LEU A 97 16.28 11.41 22.07
N ARG A 98 17.06 10.72 21.23
CA ARG A 98 17.19 9.26 21.29
C ARG A 98 17.76 8.78 22.61
N GLU A 99 18.88 9.38 23.06
CA GLU A 99 19.48 9.08 24.37
C GLU A 99 18.49 9.31 25.51
N TYR A 100 17.75 10.43 25.46
CA TYR A 100 16.70 10.70 26.43
C TYR A 100 15.60 9.62 26.43
N ILE A 101 15.09 9.24 25.25
CA ILE A 101 14.05 8.20 25.14
C ILE A 101 14.56 6.88 25.72
N HIS A 102 15.79 6.47 25.42
CA HIS A 102 16.37 5.27 26.00
C HIS A 102 16.50 5.34 27.53
N ALA A 103 17.04 6.44 28.06
CA ALA A 103 17.20 6.63 29.49
C ALA A 103 15.86 6.67 30.23
N ALA A 104 14.89 7.43 29.73
CA ALA A 104 13.56 7.53 30.32
C ALA A 104 12.78 6.23 30.21
N SER A 105 12.93 5.48 29.11
CA SER A 105 12.31 4.16 28.97
C SER A 105 12.86 3.16 29.98
N TYR A 106 14.16 3.18 30.22
CA TYR A 106 14.79 2.35 31.26
C TYR A 106 14.27 2.71 32.67
N GLU A 107 14.23 4.01 33.00
CA GLU A 107 13.70 4.53 34.28
C GLU A 107 12.24 4.08 34.51
N LEU A 108 11.41 4.19 33.48
CA LEU A 108 9.97 3.90 33.52
C LEU A 108 9.63 2.42 33.26
N ARG A 109 10.64 1.56 33.07
CA ARG A 109 10.49 0.15 32.72
C ARG A 109 9.63 -0.08 31.47
N VAL A 110 9.79 0.78 30.48
CA VAL A 110 9.14 0.71 29.18
C VAL A 110 10.08 -0.02 28.22
N GLU A 111 9.58 -1.03 27.54
CA GLU A 111 10.32 -1.64 26.44
C GLU A 111 10.29 -0.68 25.21
N ALA A 112 11.47 -0.26 24.75
CA ALA A 112 11.58 0.71 23.68
C ALA A 112 12.54 0.22 22.58
N LEU A 113 12.10 0.34 21.33
CA LEU A 113 12.85 -0.08 20.14
C LEU A 113 13.13 1.12 19.23
N ASP A 114 14.42 1.42 19.05
CA ASP A 114 14.90 2.39 18.07
C ASP A 114 15.04 1.75 16.69
N LEU A 115 14.16 2.12 15.76
CA LEU A 115 14.17 1.56 14.39
C LEU A 115 15.22 2.18 13.47
N ILE A 116 15.67 3.40 13.76
CA ILE A 116 16.51 4.16 12.82
C ILE A 116 17.94 4.40 13.34
N GLY A 117 18.14 4.46 14.64
CA GLY A 117 19.43 4.83 15.22
C GLY A 117 20.57 3.89 14.86
N SER A 118 20.33 2.59 14.93
CA SER A 118 21.32 1.59 14.52
C SER A 118 21.68 1.70 13.04
N LEU A 119 20.71 1.98 12.18
CA LEU A 119 20.92 2.16 10.75
C LEU A 119 21.70 3.44 10.47
N ILE A 120 21.37 4.56 11.12
CA ILE A 120 22.13 5.83 11.01
C ILE A 120 23.59 5.57 11.41
N GLY A 121 23.83 4.89 12.53
CA GLY A 121 25.19 4.58 12.98
C GLY A 121 25.98 3.72 11.97
N LYS A 122 25.35 2.71 11.37
CA LYS A 122 25.98 1.89 10.32
C LYS A 122 26.26 2.70 9.06
N LEU A 123 25.34 3.55 8.63
CA LEU A 123 25.51 4.40 7.46
C LEU A 123 26.59 5.45 7.68
N THR A 124 26.73 6.02 8.89
CA THR A 124 27.81 6.94 9.25
C THR A 124 29.17 6.33 8.95
N VAL A 125 29.37 5.07 9.38
CA VAL A 125 30.64 4.36 9.15
C VAL A 125 30.80 3.97 7.68
N TYR A 126 29.74 3.43 7.06
CA TYR A 126 29.81 2.93 5.69
C TYR A 126 30.01 4.03 4.64
N LEU A 127 29.37 5.19 4.85
CA LEU A 127 29.46 6.34 3.94
C LEU A 127 30.61 7.30 4.28
N ASP A 128 31.28 7.08 5.40
CA ASP A 128 32.32 7.99 5.96
C ASP A 128 31.80 9.44 6.03
N ARG A 129 30.57 9.63 6.49
CA ARG A 129 29.92 10.93 6.58
C ARG A 129 29.09 11.07 7.83
N GLN A 130 29.08 12.27 8.40
CA GLN A 130 28.24 12.59 9.56
C GLN A 130 26.79 12.81 9.15
N PRO A 131 25.80 12.29 9.92
CA PRO A 131 24.39 12.52 9.66
C PRO A 131 24.03 13.99 9.97
N ILE A 132 23.09 14.53 9.22
CA ILE A 132 22.59 15.91 9.45
C ILE A 132 21.67 16.02 10.67
N ASN A 133 21.21 14.90 11.23
CA ASN A 133 20.33 14.79 12.41
C ASN A 133 19.07 15.69 12.37
N THR A 134 18.62 16.04 11.18
CA THR A 134 17.43 16.88 10.97
C THR A 134 16.24 15.98 10.58
N PRO A 135 15.11 16.07 11.28
CA PRO A 135 13.90 15.32 10.91
C PRO A 135 13.50 15.61 9.45
N SER A 136 13.13 14.58 8.70
CA SER A 136 12.81 14.70 7.27
C SER A 136 11.74 15.76 6.95
N GLY A 137 10.77 15.94 7.87
CA GLY A 137 9.76 17.00 7.73
C GLY A 137 10.26 18.43 7.95
N MET A 138 11.55 18.63 8.31
CA MET A 138 12.22 19.93 8.44
C MET A 138 13.26 20.16 7.33
N LEU A 139 13.53 19.15 6.52
CA LEU A 139 14.40 19.31 5.36
C LEU A 139 13.69 20.19 4.31
N PRO A 140 14.45 21.00 3.54
CA PRO A 140 13.89 21.67 2.38
C PRO A 140 13.19 20.68 1.46
N LEU A 141 12.09 21.09 0.85
CA LEU A 141 11.40 20.27 -0.14
C LEU A 141 12.38 19.93 -1.25
N SER A 142 12.61 18.63 -1.45
CA SER A 142 13.56 18.15 -2.46
C SER A 142 12.97 18.23 -3.87
N ASP A 143 13.84 18.24 -4.88
CA ASP A 143 13.41 18.12 -6.29
C ASP A 143 12.58 16.84 -6.51
N GLU A 144 12.84 15.79 -5.73
CA GLU A 144 12.06 14.56 -5.74
C GLU A 144 10.63 14.79 -5.24
N TYR A 145 10.43 15.60 -4.21
CA TYR A 145 9.10 15.98 -3.74
C TYR A 145 8.32 16.72 -4.84
N PHE A 146 8.93 17.74 -5.46
CA PHE A 146 8.29 18.50 -6.52
C PHE A 146 7.97 17.61 -7.73
N ARG A 147 8.89 16.72 -8.13
CA ARG A 147 8.63 15.73 -9.19
C ARG A 147 7.44 14.82 -8.87
N ARG A 148 7.28 14.37 -7.63
CA ARG A 148 6.11 13.57 -7.23
C ARG A 148 4.81 14.35 -7.32
N ILE A 149 4.80 15.60 -6.87
CA ILE A 149 3.61 16.47 -6.99
C ILE A 149 3.24 16.69 -8.45
N GLU A 150 4.21 17.03 -9.29
CA GLU A 150 4.03 17.22 -10.72
C GLU A 150 3.51 15.94 -11.42
N ALA A 151 4.06 14.78 -11.05
CA ALA A 151 3.63 13.49 -11.57
C ALA A 151 2.18 13.15 -11.18
N VAL A 152 1.80 13.40 -9.94
CA VAL A 152 0.42 13.18 -9.48
C VAL A 152 -0.55 14.13 -10.19
N GLU A 153 -0.22 15.40 -10.29
CA GLU A 153 -1.04 16.39 -11.00
C GLU A 153 -1.21 16.03 -12.49
N PHE A 154 -0.12 15.65 -13.16
CA PHE A 154 -0.14 15.17 -14.53
C PHE A 154 -1.06 13.95 -14.70
N THR A 155 -0.91 12.96 -13.81
CA THR A 155 -1.64 11.70 -13.88
C THR A 155 -3.15 11.91 -13.68
N VAL A 156 -3.55 12.75 -12.74
CA VAL A 156 -4.97 13.11 -12.53
C VAL A 156 -5.57 13.79 -13.77
N LYS A 157 -4.82 14.68 -14.42
CA LYS A 157 -5.25 15.35 -15.66
C LYS A 157 -5.33 14.41 -16.85
N SER A 158 -4.52 13.37 -16.86
CA SER A 158 -4.37 12.42 -17.99
C SER A 158 -5.06 11.08 -17.75
N ASP A 159 -6.01 11.04 -16.80
CA ASP A 159 -6.80 9.85 -16.47
C ASP A 159 -7.95 9.65 -17.47
N ASP A 160 -8.20 8.38 -17.83
CA ASP A 160 -9.27 7.96 -18.76
C ASP A 160 -9.26 8.68 -20.13
N GLY A 161 -8.06 9.00 -20.65
CA GLY A 161 -7.92 9.60 -21.98
C GLY A 161 -8.42 11.04 -22.11
N LYS A 162 -8.65 11.75 -21.00
CA LYS A 162 -9.24 13.12 -20.99
C LYS A 162 -8.39 14.14 -21.76
N GLU A 163 -7.08 13.97 -21.76
CA GLU A 163 -6.14 14.90 -22.40
C GLU A 163 -5.19 14.13 -23.35
N PRO A 164 -5.63 13.80 -24.59
CA PRO A 164 -4.80 13.03 -25.52
C PRO A 164 -3.42 13.66 -25.78
N ARG A 165 -3.31 14.98 -25.78
CA ARG A 165 -2.04 15.72 -25.95
C ARG A 165 -0.99 15.39 -24.91
N ASN A 166 -1.41 14.89 -23.73
CA ASN A 166 -0.51 14.50 -22.66
C ASN A 166 0.14 13.14 -22.90
N LEU A 167 -0.39 12.30 -23.78
CA LEU A 167 0.17 10.97 -24.07
C LEU A 167 1.64 11.06 -24.47
N LYS A 168 2.01 12.08 -25.24
CA LYS A 168 3.40 12.33 -25.66
C LYS A 168 4.34 12.74 -24.52
N LYS A 169 3.80 13.29 -23.43
CA LYS A 169 4.56 13.83 -22.29
C LYS A 169 4.64 12.84 -21.12
N ALA A 170 3.96 11.71 -21.24
CA ALA A 170 3.92 10.70 -20.20
C ALA A 170 5.26 9.93 -20.12
N ASP A 171 5.71 9.67 -18.88
CA ASP A 171 6.81 8.74 -18.63
C ASP A 171 6.38 7.29 -18.81
N LEU A 172 5.08 7.03 -18.66
CA LEU A 172 4.45 5.73 -18.85
C LEU A 172 3.01 5.92 -19.31
N LEU A 173 2.59 5.09 -20.27
CA LEU A 173 1.23 5.05 -20.77
C LEU A 173 0.62 3.66 -20.52
N LEU A 174 -0.49 3.61 -19.78
CA LEU A 174 -1.25 2.39 -19.51
C LEU A 174 -2.44 2.32 -20.47
N VAL A 175 -2.52 1.24 -21.25
CA VAL A 175 -3.57 1.04 -22.26
C VAL A 175 -4.33 -0.24 -21.95
N GLY A 176 -5.65 -0.23 -21.98
CA GLY A 176 -6.46 -1.45 -21.72
C GLY A 176 -7.94 -1.16 -21.55
N VAL A 177 -8.75 -2.21 -21.53
CA VAL A 177 -10.20 -2.09 -21.35
C VAL A 177 -10.56 -1.51 -19.96
N SER A 178 -11.79 -1.07 -19.79
CA SER A 178 -12.28 -0.57 -18.51
C SER A 178 -12.22 -1.67 -17.42
N ARG A 179 -11.79 -1.30 -16.20
CA ARG A 179 -11.66 -2.17 -15.03
C ARG A 179 -10.43 -3.09 -15.02
N THR A 180 -9.37 -2.73 -15.72
CA THR A 180 -8.04 -3.36 -15.60
C THR A 180 -7.12 -2.62 -14.61
N SER A 181 -7.67 -1.96 -13.60
CA SER A 181 -6.95 -1.24 -12.54
C SER A 181 -6.02 -0.11 -13.02
N LYS A 182 -6.22 0.45 -14.22
CA LYS A 182 -5.37 1.54 -14.76
C LYS A 182 -5.27 2.74 -13.81
N THR A 183 -6.40 3.30 -13.39
CA THR A 183 -6.44 4.50 -12.53
C THR A 183 -5.74 4.32 -11.18
N PRO A 184 -6.03 3.29 -10.35
CA PRO A 184 -5.30 3.11 -9.10
C PRO A 184 -3.80 2.80 -9.34
N LEU A 185 -3.45 2.08 -10.41
CA LEU A 185 -2.08 1.78 -10.75
C LEU A 185 -1.31 3.03 -11.20
N SER A 186 -1.91 3.87 -12.04
CA SER A 186 -1.31 5.14 -12.46
C SER A 186 -1.08 6.07 -11.27
N THR A 187 -2.02 6.12 -10.32
CA THR A 187 -1.87 6.90 -9.08
C THR A 187 -0.71 6.39 -8.21
N LEU A 188 -0.58 5.07 -8.05
CA LEU A 188 0.52 4.46 -7.28
C LEU A 188 1.89 4.76 -7.92
N LEU A 189 1.99 4.68 -9.25
CA LEU A 189 3.22 4.98 -9.98
C LEU A 189 3.55 6.49 -9.94
N ALA A 190 2.53 7.35 -9.98
CA ALA A 190 2.70 8.80 -9.84
C ALA A 190 3.29 9.19 -8.48
N GLN A 191 2.89 8.51 -7.40
CA GLN A 191 3.50 8.71 -6.08
C GLN A 191 4.98 8.33 -6.04
N ARG A 192 5.48 7.58 -7.02
CA ARG A 192 6.90 7.28 -7.24
C ARG A 192 7.59 8.26 -8.20
N GLY A 193 6.90 9.31 -8.61
CA GLY A 193 7.43 10.40 -9.45
C GLY A 193 7.34 10.16 -10.96
N LEU A 194 6.55 9.18 -11.42
CA LEU A 194 6.32 8.90 -12.84
C LEU A 194 5.05 9.62 -13.32
N LYS A 195 5.16 10.38 -14.40
CA LYS A 195 4.01 10.97 -15.12
C LYS A 195 3.30 9.86 -15.90
N VAL A 196 2.21 9.35 -15.38
CA VAL A 196 1.47 8.25 -15.99
C VAL A 196 0.19 8.76 -16.63
N ALA A 197 0.00 8.48 -17.92
CA ALA A 197 -1.28 8.63 -18.58
C ALA A 197 -1.97 7.27 -18.71
N ASN A 198 -3.31 7.25 -18.66
CA ASN A 198 -4.05 6.04 -18.94
C ASN A 198 -5.07 6.26 -20.05
N LEU A 199 -5.09 5.32 -20.99
CA LEU A 199 -5.97 5.33 -22.15
C LEU A 199 -6.89 4.10 -22.13
N PRO A 200 -8.21 4.29 -22.00
CA PRO A 200 -9.15 3.19 -22.11
C PRO A 200 -9.31 2.76 -23.57
N ILE A 201 -9.27 1.45 -23.81
CA ILE A 201 -9.71 0.86 -25.08
C ILE A 201 -11.23 0.67 -24.99
N VAL A 202 -11.95 1.22 -25.98
CA VAL A 202 -13.40 1.13 -26.10
C VAL A 202 -13.75 0.44 -27.40
N LEU A 203 -14.57 -0.60 -27.35
CA LEU A 203 -14.99 -1.37 -28.53
C LEU A 203 -15.59 -0.45 -29.60
N GLY A 204 -15.07 -0.55 -30.81
CA GLY A 204 -15.55 0.24 -31.96
C GLY A 204 -15.06 1.69 -31.99
N VAL A 205 -14.25 2.12 -31.02
CA VAL A 205 -13.64 3.45 -31.00
C VAL A 205 -12.14 3.29 -31.28
N PRO A 206 -11.63 3.84 -32.39
CA PRO A 206 -10.18 3.78 -32.65
C PRO A 206 -9.42 4.58 -31.61
N PRO A 207 -8.22 4.14 -31.21
CA PRO A 207 -7.35 4.94 -30.36
C PRO A 207 -7.05 6.32 -30.97
N PRO A 208 -6.82 7.35 -30.15
CA PRO A 208 -6.48 8.67 -30.65
C PRO A 208 -5.11 8.64 -31.37
N PRO A 209 -4.94 9.47 -32.43
CA PRO A 209 -3.67 9.48 -33.20
C PRO A 209 -2.46 9.84 -32.35
N GLU A 210 -2.63 10.56 -31.25
CA GLU A 210 -1.57 10.87 -30.29
C GLU A 210 -0.96 9.63 -29.64
N LEU A 211 -1.63 8.47 -29.67
CA LEU A 211 -1.08 7.20 -29.22
C LEU A 211 0.11 6.75 -30.07
N GLU A 212 0.00 6.89 -31.39
CA GLU A 212 1.07 6.55 -32.32
C GLU A 212 2.26 7.51 -32.24
N GLU A 213 2.00 8.75 -31.81
CA GLU A 213 3.01 9.77 -31.65
C GLU A 213 3.70 9.73 -30.27
N ALA A 214 3.14 8.93 -29.34
CA ALA A 214 3.71 8.72 -28.02
C ALA A 214 4.96 7.83 -28.10
N ASN A 215 5.78 7.87 -27.05
CA ASN A 215 6.94 6.99 -26.95
C ASN A 215 6.48 5.53 -26.79
N GLN A 216 6.55 4.76 -27.89
CA GLN A 216 6.05 3.39 -27.98
C GLN A 216 6.70 2.43 -26.97
N GLU A 217 7.90 2.74 -26.50
CA GLU A 217 8.61 1.91 -25.53
C GLU A 217 8.13 2.07 -24.10
N ARG A 218 7.38 3.15 -23.87
CA ARG A 218 6.79 3.47 -22.55
C ARG A 218 5.30 3.13 -22.48
N ILE A 219 4.80 2.37 -23.47
CA ILE A 219 3.42 1.91 -23.48
C ILE A 219 3.36 0.49 -22.93
N VAL A 220 2.42 0.27 -22.04
CA VAL A 220 2.12 -1.03 -21.41
C VAL A 220 0.65 -1.33 -21.59
N GLY A 221 0.35 -2.46 -22.22
CA GLY A 221 -0.99 -3.02 -22.32
C GLY A 221 -1.38 -3.72 -21.00
N LEU A 222 -2.61 -3.51 -20.54
CA LEU A 222 -3.17 -4.23 -19.42
C LEU A 222 -4.35 -5.08 -19.88
N THR A 223 -4.31 -6.36 -19.56
CA THR A 223 -5.38 -7.32 -19.83
C THR A 223 -5.84 -8.00 -18.55
N ILE A 224 -6.99 -8.67 -18.61
CA ILE A 224 -7.59 -9.40 -17.48
C ILE A 224 -8.41 -10.57 -18.04
N GLY A 225 -8.54 -11.65 -17.30
CA GLY A 225 -9.39 -12.77 -17.67
C GLY A 225 -10.86 -12.38 -17.86
N LEU A 226 -11.54 -13.04 -18.79
CA LEU A 226 -12.95 -12.75 -19.13
C LEU A 226 -13.88 -12.86 -17.90
N GLU A 227 -13.82 -13.97 -17.18
CA GLU A 227 -14.72 -14.23 -16.06
C GLU A 227 -14.50 -13.23 -14.89
N PRO A 228 -13.26 -12.97 -14.45
CA PRO A 228 -12.98 -11.93 -13.46
C PRO A 228 -13.50 -10.55 -13.87
N LEU A 229 -13.34 -10.16 -15.14
CA LEU A 229 -13.81 -8.86 -15.61
C LEU A 229 -15.34 -8.77 -15.58
N VAL A 230 -16.03 -9.83 -15.99
CA VAL A 230 -17.50 -9.91 -15.91
C VAL A 230 -17.97 -9.74 -14.48
N GLU A 231 -17.37 -10.44 -13.52
CA GLU A 231 -17.74 -10.33 -12.10
C GLU A 231 -17.48 -8.94 -11.51
N ILE A 232 -16.35 -8.32 -11.84
CA ILE A 232 -16.04 -6.94 -11.42
C ILE A 232 -17.08 -5.96 -11.97
N ARG A 233 -17.48 -6.10 -13.23
CA ARG A 233 -18.49 -5.22 -13.83
C ARG A 233 -19.88 -5.44 -13.26
N LYS A 234 -20.28 -6.68 -13.00
CA LYS A 234 -21.52 -6.99 -12.29
C LYS A 234 -21.58 -6.35 -10.91
N ALA A 235 -20.51 -6.51 -10.13
CA ALA A 235 -20.41 -5.89 -8.82
C ALA A 235 -20.57 -4.36 -8.89
N ARG A 236 -19.98 -3.72 -9.92
CA ARG A 236 -20.10 -2.28 -10.13
C ARG A 236 -21.51 -1.84 -10.53
N LEU A 237 -22.16 -2.57 -11.43
CA LEU A 237 -23.55 -2.28 -11.82
C LEU A 237 -24.47 -2.37 -10.60
N LYS A 238 -24.31 -3.40 -9.77
CA LYS A 238 -25.06 -3.55 -8.51
C LYS A 238 -24.84 -2.37 -7.56
N GLN A 239 -23.61 -1.88 -7.40
CA GLN A 239 -23.29 -0.70 -6.58
C GLN A 239 -23.98 0.56 -7.09
N LEU A 240 -24.22 0.68 -8.40
CA LEU A 240 -24.90 1.80 -9.04
C LEU A 240 -26.44 1.66 -9.03
N GLY A 241 -26.98 0.61 -8.41
CA GLY A 241 -28.43 0.36 -8.37
C GLY A 241 -29.02 -0.10 -9.70
N MET A 242 -28.18 -0.53 -10.65
CA MET A 242 -28.64 -1.01 -11.96
C MET A 242 -28.94 -2.52 -11.91
N SER A 243 -30.01 -2.97 -12.56
CA SER A 243 -30.37 -4.38 -12.62
C SER A 243 -29.35 -5.16 -13.48
N VAL A 244 -29.00 -6.38 -13.02
CA VAL A 244 -27.99 -7.23 -13.65
C VAL A 244 -28.64 -8.29 -14.56
N ASP A 245 -29.89 -8.14 -14.93
CA ASP A 245 -30.70 -9.16 -15.62
C ASP A 245 -30.27 -9.51 -17.06
N ALA A 246 -29.22 -8.88 -17.56
CA ALA A 246 -28.66 -9.15 -18.90
C ALA A 246 -27.31 -9.92 -18.85
N ASN A 247 -27.25 -11.01 -18.06
CA ASN A 247 -26.00 -11.78 -17.86
C ASN A 247 -25.32 -12.27 -19.15
N TYR A 248 -26.08 -12.67 -20.16
CA TYR A 248 -25.51 -13.13 -21.44
C TYR A 248 -24.93 -11.97 -22.25
N GLY A 249 -25.69 -10.87 -22.40
CA GLY A 249 -25.23 -9.71 -23.16
C GLY A 249 -23.97 -9.04 -22.58
N LEU A 250 -23.83 -9.02 -21.23
CA LEU A 250 -22.64 -8.47 -20.59
C LEU A 250 -21.39 -9.31 -20.86
N LYS A 251 -21.49 -10.64 -20.83
CA LYS A 251 -20.35 -11.53 -21.08
C LYS A 251 -19.88 -11.43 -22.52
N ASP A 252 -20.79 -11.44 -23.48
CA ASP A 252 -20.46 -11.32 -24.91
C ASP A 252 -19.84 -9.95 -25.23
N GLN A 253 -20.36 -8.87 -24.62
CA GLN A 253 -19.79 -7.54 -24.74
C GLN A 253 -18.37 -7.47 -24.17
N VAL A 254 -18.14 -8.01 -22.96
CA VAL A 254 -16.82 -8.04 -22.32
C VAL A 254 -15.83 -8.84 -23.18
N LYS A 255 -16.27 -9.97 -23.75
CA LYS A 255 -15.46 -10.80 -24.65
C LYS A 255 -15.05 -10.01 -25.87
N ALA A 256 -15.98 -9.34 -26.54
CA ALA A 256 -15.71 -8.54 -27.73
C ALA A 256 -14.74 -7.36 -27.42
N GLU A 257 -14.88 -6.71 -26.25
CA GLU A 257 -13.95 -5.67 -25.83
C GLU A 257 -12.53 -6.20 -25.59
N LEU A 258 -12.40 -7.37 -24.96
CA LEU A 258 -11.09 -8.00 -24.73
C LEU A 258 -10.44 -8.43 -26.05
N GLU A 259 -11.20 -9.02 -26.98
CA GLU A 259 -10.72 -9.39 -28.32
C GLU A 259 -10.29 -8.15 -29.11
N TYR A 260 -11.05 -7.06 -29.03
CA TYR A 260 -10.68 -5.79 -29.66
C TYR A 260 -9.38 -5.23 -29.10
N ALA A 261 -9.20 -5.27 -27.79
CA ALA A 261 -7.96 -4.84 -27.14
C ALA A 261 -6.78 -5.72 -27.51
N GLN A 262 -6.96 -7.05 -27.60
CA GLN A 262 -5.93 -7.99 -28.05
C GLN A 262 -5.49 -7.71 -29.49
N ASN A 263 -6.43 -7.38 -30.36
CA ASN A 263 -6.12 -7.00 -31.75
C ASN A 263 -5.25 -5.73 -31.79
N ILE A 264 -5.56 -4.70 -30.98
CA ILE A 264 -4.72 -3.50 -30.87
C ILE A 264 -3.33 -3.87 -30.34
N PHE A 265 -3.22 -4.70 -29.33
CA PHE A 265 -1.90 -5.13 -28.82
C PHE A 265 -1.12 -5.95 -29.84
N ALA A 266 -1.79 -6.78 -30.65
CA ALA A 266 -1.15 -7.57 -31.71
C ALA A 266 -0.55 -6.69 -32.82
N THR A 267 -1.13 -5.52 -33.10
CA THR A 267 -0.55 -4.54 -34.04
C THR A 267 0.65 -3.80 -33.44
N HIS A 268 0.90 -3.90 -32.14
CA HIS A 268 2.00 -3.26 -31.44
C HIS A 268 2.85 -4.28 -30.63
N PRO A 269 3.55 -5.20 -31.29
CA PRO A 269 4.28 -6.30 -30.62
C PRO A 269 5.40 -5.82 -29.70
N GLY A 270 5.78 -4.57 -29.81
CA GLY A 270 6.71 -3.91 -28.89
C GLY A 270 6.13 -3.56 -27.53
N TRP A 271 4.82 -3.58 -27.32
CA TRP A 271 4.22 -3.27 -26.03
C TRP A 271 4.18 -4.53 -25.14
N PRO A 272 4.68 -4.49 -23.88
CA PRO A 272 4.40 -5.56 -22.93
C PRO A 272 2.92 -5.54 -22.59
N VAL A 273 2.30 -6.71 -22.62
CA VAL A 273 0.92 -6.90 -22.19
C VAL A 273 0.92 -7.68 -20.88
N ILE A 274 0.45 -7.04 -19.81
CA ILE A 274 0.46 -7.61 -18.46
C ILE A 274 -0.95 -8.04 -18.10
N ASP A 275 -1.10 -9.31 -17.72
CA ASP A 275 -2.35 -9.83 -17.16
C ASP A 275 -2.44 -9.47 -15.68
N VAL A 276 -3.47 -8.69 -15.33
CA VAL A 276 -3.72 -8.23 -13.95
C VAL A 276 -4.69 -9.12 -13.18
N THR A 277 -5.05 -10.28 -13.73
CA THR A 277 -6.00 -11.21 -13.11
C THR A 277 -5.51 -11.67 -11.74
N GLY A 278 -6.26 -11.36 -10.68
CA GLY A 278 -5.94 -11.77 -9.32
C GLY A 278 -4.69 -11.14 -8.70
N ARG A 279 -4.07 -10.17 -9.36
CA ARG A 279 -2.86 -9.49 -8.88
C ARG A 279 -3.19 -8.26 -8.05
N ALA A 280 -2.38 -8.01 -7.05
CA ALA A 280 -2.38 -6.74 -6.32
C ALA A 280 -1.84 -5.61 -7.21
N ILE A 281 -2.29 -4.37 -6.93
CA ILE A 281 -1.85 -3.18 -7.68
C ILE A 281 -0.34 -2.98 -7.51
N GLU A 282 0.16 -3.21 -6.30
CA GLU A 282 1.58 -3.11 -5.95
C GLU A 282 2.45 -4.11 -6.72
N GLU A 283 1.97 -5.35 -6.84
CA GLU A 283 2.64 -6.40 -7.62
C GLU A 283 2.71 -6.02 -9.11
N THR A 284 1.58 -5.57 -9.67
CA THR A 284 1.53 -5.11 -11.06
C THR A 284 2.47 -3.92 -11.29
N ALA A 285 2.55 -2.98 -10.33
CA ALA A 285 3.46 -1.85 -10.42
C ALA A 285 4.94 -2.28 -10.45
N VAL A 286 5.31 -3.30 -9.67
CA VAL A 286 6.68 -3.86 -9.69
C VAL A 286 6.99 -4.45 -11.04
N ILE A 287 6.11 -5.30 -11.60
CA ILE A 287 6.29 -5.92 -12.92
C ILE A 287 6.48 -4.87 -14.03
N ILE A 288 5.69 -3.79 -13.99
CA ILE A 288 5.83 -2.68 -14.94
C ILE A 288 7.20 -2.02 -14.83
N LEU A 289 7.63 -1.69 -13.61
CA LEU A 289 8.91 -1.02 -13.38
C LEU A 289 10.09 -1.89 -13.79
N GLU A 290 10.04 -3.19 -13.53
CA GLU A 290 11.05 -4.16 -13.98
C GLU A 290 11.11 -4.23 -15.49
N SER A 291 9.96 -4.35 -16.17
CA SER A 291 9.88 -4.37 -17.63
C SER A 291 10.43 -3.09 -18.29
N LEU A 292 10.20 -1.93 -17.70
CA LEU A 292 10.77 -0.67 -18.18
C LEU A 292 12.29 -0.62 -18.01
N LYS A 293 12.79 -1.08 -16.86
CA LYS A 293 14.22 -1.13 -16.55
C LYS A 293 14.96 -2.06 -17.49
N GLU A 294 14.46 -3.27 -17.72
CA GLU A 294 15.04 -4.24 -18.64
C GLU A 294 15.18 -3.68 -20.07
N ARG A 295 14.19 -2.91 -20.53
CA ARG A 295 14.21 -2.25 -21.84
C ARG A 295 15.27 -1.15 -21.92
N GLU A 296 15.40 -0.34 -20.87
CA GLU A 296 16.44 0.70 -20.80
C GLU A 296 17.85 0.09 -20.81
N GLU A 297 18.05 -1.01 -20.06
CA GLU A 297 19.31 -1.75 -20.01
C GLU A 297 19.64 -2.39 -21.36
N ALA A 298 18.67 -3.05 -22.00
CA ALA A 298 18.85 -3.63 -23.33
C ALA A 298 19.28 -2.59 -24.39
N LYS A 299 18.70 -1.39 -24.32
CA LYS A 299 19.09 -0.27 -25.20
C LYS A 299 20.49 0.26 -24.90
N ALA A 300 20.84 0.39 -23.62
CA ALA A 300 22.17 0.83 -23.25
C ALA A 300 23.24 -0.11 -23.80
N ILE A 301 23.00 -1.44 -23.73
CA ILE A 301 23.87 -2.47 -24.29
C ILE A 301 23.91 -2.36 -25.83
N ALA A 302 22.76 -2.23 -26.49
CA ALA A 302 22.72 -2.11 -27.94
C ALA A 302 23.49 -0.89 -28.48
N LYS A 303 23.45 0.24 -27.75
CA LYS A 303 24.23 1.45 -28.09
C LYS A 303 25.72 1.31 -27.89
N GLN A 304 26.19 0.35 -27.07
CA GLN A 304 27.63 0.11 -26.86
C GLN A 304 28.23 -0.83 -27.90
N ILE A 305 27.38 -1.53 -28.65
CA ILE A 305 27.79 -2.52 -29.67
C ILE A 305 27.89 -1.89 -31.08
N VAL A 306 27.27 -0.73 -31.26
CA VAL A 306 27.32 0.07 -32.51
C VAL A 306 28.33 1.21 -32.38
#